data_bdaedf56fdb3bee78bcfc2ae163a0ac5
#
_entry.id   bdaedf56fdb3bee78bcfc2ae163a0ac5
#
_cell.length_a   1.000
_cell.length_b   1.000
_cell.length_c   1.000
_cell.angle_alpha   90.00
_cell.angle_beta   90.00
_cell.angle_gamma   90.00
#
_symmetry.space_group_name_H-M   'P 1'
#
loop_
_entity.id
_entity.type
_entity.pdbx_description
1 polymer ?
#
loop_
_entity_poly.entity_id
_entity_poly.type
_entity_poly.pdbx_seq_one_letter_code
_entity_poly.pdbx_strand_id
1 'polypeptide(L)'
;MTIFKLQTDAFLAHRYIVPLKNIFQDIRFWIFILFLLRLPNITIEPLDEHGWRQSLTITMSENMYYVGANILYPRINIGGEGSGIIAGEMPIFNYLSYILSCIFGYQDWYGRLVNLLVSSVGLYFFYLTIKRLATDRVAFYATLFFAFSVAFRFARKTMPDTFSVSLVLMGVHFAWHYLDTHRKRDLLLAFFLTACGLLSKMPAFCVLSFLVAPVFDGKYALKSKIILSSTLGIAVLAMLSWYFLWVPHLLKTYHYQLFWSVGIREGYDIFNRLYQDAWSKLEEVGLGHRYNYIVCLIGLGMLIAHKQQKILTLIGIWSAIFFIFILKTGHVFPTHTYYTIPFTPMMGLAAGYALAHVNIPNILRITFALKLCSMSYFLQCEDFKYPDNSKYMLRLETIMDKFSSKNDKIMINSGNFNPQLMYFAHRKGWSEIMENIKQTTWMPDYKKAGLRYILIDKHIAYEQVPYQKLYEDEDFILYKP
;
A
#
# COMPACT_ATOMS: atom_id res chain seq x y z
N MET A 1 33.87 -37.96 -37.06
CA MET A 1 33.49 -37.55 -35.68
C MET A 1 33.66 -36.01 -35.47
N THR A 2 34.00 -35.23 -36.47
CA THR A 2 34.33 -33.77 -36.36
C THR A 2 33.22 -32.83 -36.89
N ILE A 3 32.24 -33.36 -37.65
CA ILE A 3 31.17 -32.57 -38.26
C ILE A 3 29.98 -32.38 -37.33
N PHE A 4 29.77 -33.29 -36.36
CA PHE A 4 28.68 -33.22 -35.40
C PHE A 4 28.92 -32.22 -34.27
N LYS A 5 30.16 -31.83 -33.98
CA LYS A 5 30.52 -30.88 -32.91
C LYS A 5 30.33 -29.41 -33.30
N LEU A 6 30.43 -29.09 -34.57
CA LEU A 6 30.24 -27.72 -35.08
C LEU A 6 28.78 -27.30 -35.22
N GLN A 7 27.83 -28.25 -35.34
CA GLN A 7 26.42 -27.93 -35.42
C GLN A 7 25.78 -27.72 -34.02
N THR A 8 26.32 -28.37 -32.97
CA THR A 8 25.85 -28.15 -31.60
C THR A 8 26.28 -26.79 -31.02
N ASP A 9 27.47 -26.32 -31.35
CA ASP A 9 27.97 -25.03 -30.87
C ASP A 9 27.28 -23.83 -31.57
N ALA A 10 26.93 -23.97 -32.86
CA ALA A 10 26.11 -22.97 -33.56
C ALA A 10 24.65 -22.91 -33.06
N PHE A 11 24.08 -24.05 -32.62
CA PHE A 11 22.72 -24.12 -32.09
C PHE A 11 22.62 -23.52 -30.67
N LEU A 12 23.68 -23.64 -29.87
CA LEU A 12 23.76 -23.03 -28.52
C LEU A 12 24.09 -21.55 -28.56
N ALA A 13 24.93 -21.10 -29.50
CA ALA A 13 25.27 -19.68 -29.68
C ALA A 13 24.07 -18.83 -30.17
N HIS A 14 23.13 -19.41 -30.91
CA HIS A 14 21.97 -18.69 -31.44
C HIS A 14 20.85 -18.48 -30.38
N ARG A 15 20.96 -19.11 -29.21
CA ARG A 15 19.98 -18.99 -28.11
C ARG A 15 20.25 -17.86 -27.10
N TYR A 16 21.42 -17.23 -27.12
CA TYR A 16 21.85 -16.28 -26.09
C TYR A 16 22.14 -14.85 -26.55
N ILE A 17 22.03 -14.55 -27.85
CA ILE A 17 22.09 -13.14 -28.31
C ILE A 17 20.66 -12.68 -28.58
N VAL A 18 19.92 -12.35 -27.49
CA VAL A 18 18.75 -11.47 -27.64
C VAL A 18 19.31 -10.14 -28.17
N PRO A 19 18.96 -9.68 -29.38
CA PRO A 19 19.48 -8.42 -29.90
C PRO A 19 19.12 -7.32 -28.91
N LEU A 20 20.09 -6.54 -28.47
CA LEU A 20 19.94 -5.43 -27.49
C LEU A 20 18.73 -4.52 -27.78
N LYS A 21 18.36 -4.40 -29.06
CA LYS A 21 17.18 -3.66 -29.52
C LYS A 21 15.85 -4.19 -28.94
N ASN A 22 15.77 -5.45 -28.54
CA ASN A 22 14.55 -6.06 -27.99
C ASN A 22 14.45 -5.94 -26.45
N ILE A 23 15.56 -5.70 -25.75
CA ILE A 23 15.58 -5.61 -24.28
C ILE A 23 14.74 -4.41 -23.80
N PHE A 24 14.87 -3.26 -24.44
CA PHE A 24 14.10 -2.05 -24.09
C PHE A 24 12.61 -2.13 -24.41
N GLN A 25 12.19 -3.14 -25.17
CA GLN A 25 10.77 -3.42 -25.45
C GLN A 25 10.19 -4.49 -24.49
N ASP A 26 11.05 -5.13 -23.68
CA ASP A 26 10.62 -6.13 -22.72
C ASP A 26 10.27 -5.44 -21.40
N ILE A 27 9.02 -5.57 -20.97
CA ILE A 27 8.54 -4.97 -19.72
C ILE A 27 9.29 -5.53 -18.48
N ARG A 28 9.81 -6.76 -18.56
CA ARG A 28 10.57 -7.38 -17.45
C ARG A 28 11.85 -6.62 -17.15
N PHE A 29 12.52 -6.11 -18.20
CA PHE A 29 13.68 -5.23 -18.03
C PHE A 29 13.32 -3.96 -17.26
N TRP A 30 12.21 -3.30 -17.61
CA TRP A 30 11.76 -2.09 -16.91
C TRP A 30 11.32 -2.35 -15.50
N ILE A 31 10.63 -3.48 -15.23
CA ILE A 31 10.26 -3.88 -13.87
C ILE A 31 11.52 -4.11 -13.03
N PHE A 32 12.56 -4.73 -13.57
CA PHE A 32 13.84 -4.90 -12.88
C PHE A 32 14.54 -3.56 -12.59
N ILE A 33 14.60 -2.66 -13.56
CA ILE A 33 15.13 -1.30 -13.34
C ILE A 33 14.33 -0.56 -12.28
N LEU A 34 12.99 -0.63 -12.32
CA LEU A 34 12.12 -0.04 -11.31
C LEU A 34 12.31 -0.64 -9.92
N PHE A 35 12.58 -1.93 -9.84
CA PHE A 35 12.94 -2.58 -8.57
C PHE A 35 14.24 -1.97 -8.03
N LEU A 36 15.28 -1.86 -8.85
CA LEU A 36 16.56 -1.27 -8.45
C LEU A 36 16.42 0.21 -8.04
N LEU A 37 15.63 1.00 -8.77
CA LEU A 37 15.37 2.41 -8.46
C LEU A 37 14.64 2.62 -7.12
N ARG A 38 13.99 1.59 -6.58
CA ARG A 38 13.28 1.63 -5.30
C ARG A 38 14.10 1.08 -4.12
N LEU A 39 15.29 0.51 -4.36
CA LEU A 39 16.15 -0.03 -3.30
C LEU A 39 16.86 1.02 -2.44
N PRO A 40 17.29 2.19 -2.97
CA PRO A 40 18.00 3.17 -2.16
C PRO A 40 17.27 3.48 -0.86
N ASN A 41 18.01 3.47 0.26
CA ASN A 41 17.48 3.76 1.59
C ASN A 41 16.29 2.87 2.03
N ILE A 42 16.21 1.60 1.57
CA ILE A 42 15.09 0.72 1.93
C ILE A 42 15.11 0.32 3.41
N THR A 43 16.26 0.40 4.05
CA THR A 43 16.50 0.00 5.44
C THR A 43 16.34 1.14 6.44
N ILE A 44 16.10 2.38 5.99
CA ILE A 44 15.95 3.52 6.91
C ILE A 44 14.64 3.45 7.70
N GLU A 45 14.62 4.06 8.87
CA GLU A 45 13.46 4.13 9.76
C GLU A 45 12.31 4.92 9.12
N PRO A 46 11.05 4.70 9.57
CA PRO A 46 9.85 5.25 8.94
C PRO A 46 9.60 6.72 9.33
N LEU A 47 10.48 7.62 8.90
CA LEU A 47 10.33 9.08 9.04
C LEU A 47 9.82 9.76 7.76
N ASP A 48 9.80 9.04 6.64
CA ASP A 48 9.28 9.50 5.37
C ASP A 48 7.74 9.70 5.39
N GLU A 49 7.15 10.18 4.29
CA GLU A 49 5.70 10.46 4.22
C GLU A 49 4.85 9.29 4.75
N HIS A 50 3.88 9.58 5.59
CA HIS A 50 3.08 8.60 6.35
C HIS A 50 3.91 7.70 7.31
N GLY A 51 4.97 8.22 7.89
CA GLY A 51 5.78 7.53 8.89
C GLY A 51 4.96 6.98 10.05
N TRP A 52 3.95 7.72 10.53
CA TRP A 52 3.01 7.26 11.56
C TRP A 52 2.29 5.96 11.17
N ARG A 53 1.87 5.83 9.90
CA ARG A 53 1.18 4.64 9.40
C ARG A 53 2.14 3.45 9.25
N GLN A 54 3.37 3.71 8.81
CA GLN A 54 4.41 2.69 8.74
C GLN A 54 4.82 2.21 10.13
N SER A 55 5.04 3.11 11.10
CA SER A 55 5.35 2.76 12.49
C SER A 55 4.28 1.85 13.10
N LEU A 56 3.00 2.16 12.87
CA LEU A 56 1.90 1.31 13.32
C LEU A 56 1.98 -0.10 12.72
N THR A 57 2.27 -0.18 11.42
CA THR A 57 2.37 -1.46 10.70
C THR A 57 3.59 -2.27 11.16
N ILE A 58 4.74 -1.61 11.36
CA ILE A 58 5.96 -2.24 11.88
C ILE A 58 5.71 -2.79 13.29
N THR A 59 5.10 -1.99 14.16
CA THR A 59 4.78 -2.39 15.54
C THR A 59 3.89 -3.64 15.61
N MET A 60 2.99 -3.85 14.65
CA MET A 60 2.22 -5.11 14.57
C MET A 60 3.14 -6.30 14.30
N SER A 61 4.09 -6.19 13.36
CA SER A 61 5.05 -7.25 13.06
C SER A 61 6.01 -7.51 14.22
N GLU A 62 6.44 -6.45 14.89
CA GLU A 62 7.25 -6.50 16.12
C GLU A 62 6.53 -7.26 17.25
N ASN A 63 5.26 -6.92 17.52
CA ASN A 63 4.47 -7.61 18.52
C ASN A 63 4.19 -9.08 18.13
N MET A 64 4.05 -9.41 16.84
CA MET A 64 3.97 -10.80 16.39
C MET A 64 5.24 -11.58 16.73
N TYR A 65 6.40 -10.96 16.61
CA TYR A 65 7.69 -11.60 16.87
C TYR A 65 7.98 -11.74 18.37
N TYR A 66 7.77 -10.68 19.19
CA TYR A 66 8.16 -10.67 20.59
C TYR A 66 7.06 -11.08 21.57
N VAL A 67 5.77 -10.92 21.19
CA VAL A 67 4.63 -11.15 22.11
C VAL A 67 3.79 -12.35 21.69
N GLY A 68 3.52 -12.51 20.39
CA GLY A 68 2.76 -13.64 19.87
C GLY A 68 2.08 -13.37 18.54
N ALA A 69 2.17 -14.34 17.63
CA ALA A 69 1.82 -14.23 16.21
C ALA A 69 0.36 -14.64 15.92
N ASN A 70 -0.61 -14.18 16.72
CA ASN A 70 -2.01 -14.44 16.42
C ASN A 70 -2.53 -13.43 15.38
N ILE A 71 -2.69 -13.88 14.13
CA ILE A 71 -3.14 -13.04 13.00
C ILE A 71 -4.56 -12.48 13.18
N LEU A 72 -5.40 -13.09 14.01
CA LEU A 72 -6.76 -12.63 14.28
C LEU A 72 -6.80 -11.49 15.31
N TYR A 73 -5.73 -11.31 16.08
CA TYR A 73 -5.65 -10.34 17.17
C TYR A 73 -4.38 -9.49 17.04
N PRO A 74 -4.29 -8.62 16.02
CA PRO A 74 -3.11 -7.76 15.80
C PRO A 74 -2.94 -6.79 16.97
N ARG A 75 -1.68 -6.54 17.38
CA ARG A 75 -1.34 -5.71 18.53
C ARG A 75 -0.46 -4.55 18.15
N ILE A 76 -0.65 -3.43 18.85
CA ILE A 76 0.14 -2.20 18.73
C ILE A 76 0.64 -1.74 20.10
N ASN A 77 1.54 -0.75 20.13
CA ASN A 77 2.17 -0.29 21.37
C ASN A 77 1.43 0.86 22.07
N ILE A 78 0.39 1.45 21.47
CA ILE A 78 -0.41 2.56 22.04
C ILE A 78 -1.68 2.11 22.78
N GLY A 79 -1.73 0.89 23.25
CA GLY A 79 -2.90 0.31 23.92
C GLY A 79 -3.00 0.59 25.43
N GLY A 80 -2.19 1.47 25.99
CA GLY A 80 -2.21 1.79 27.42
C GLY A 80 -1.97 0.57 28.31
N GLU A 81 -2.88 0.33 29.30
CA GLU A 81 -2.89 -0.87 30.13
C GLU A 81 -3.47 -2.09 29.42
N GLY A 82 -4.18 -1.88 28.31
CA GLY A 82 -4.86 -2.94 27.57
C GLY A 82 -3.92 -3.87 26.81
N SER A 83 -4.52 -4.83 26.14
CA SER A 83 -3.78 -5.83 25.33
C SER A 83 -3.07 -5.26 24.12
N GLY A 84 -3.39 -4.01 23.71
CA GLY A 84 -2.96 -3.39 22.46
C GLY A 84 -3.63 -3.98 21.21
N ILE A 85 -4.59 -4.89 21.35
CA ILE A 85 -5.31 -5.47 20.21
C ILE A 85 -6.14 -4.39 19.53
N ILE A 86 -6.03 -4.32 18.19
CA ILE A 86 -6.60 -3.26 17.38
C ILE A 86 -7.55 -3.81 16.32
N ALA A 87 -8.66 -3.10 16.08
CA ALA A 87 -9.61 -3.36 15.03
C ALA A 87 -9.15 -2.64 13.73
N GLY A 88 -8.81 -3.41 12.70
CA GLY A 88 -8.28 -2.87 11.44
C GLY A 88 -8.23 -3.91 10.32
N GLU A 89 -7.38 -3.69 9.34
CA GLU A 89 -7.13 -4.66 8.26
C GLU A 89 -6.60 -5.98 8.82
N MET A 90 -6.89 -7.10 8.12
CA MET A 90 -6.26 -8.37 8.45
C MET A 90 -4.74 -8.29 8.20
N PRO A 91 -3.89 -8.55 9.19
CA PRO A 91 -2.46 -8.24 9.11
C PRO A 91 -1.64 -9.29 8.35
N ILE A 92 -2.12 -9.73 7.17
CA ILE A 92 -1.41 -10.70 6.31
C ILE A 92 -0.04 -10.15 5.92
N PHE A 93 0.02 -8.88 5.54
CA PHE A 93 1.25 -8.19 5.20
C PHE A 93 2.27 -8.22 6.36
N ASN A 94 1.81 -7.92 7.56
CA ASN A 94 2.61 -7.93 8.79
C ASN A 94 3.10 -9.35 9.13
N TYR A 95 2.23 -10.34 8.87
CA TYR A 95 2.56 -11.74 9.12
C TYR A 95 3.69 -12.25 8.22
N LEU A 96 3.77 -11.77 6.97
CA LEU A 96 4.91 -12.09 6.08
C LEU A 96 6.21 -11.46 6.59
N SER A 97 6.17 -10.23 7.10
CA SER A 97 7.33 -9.58 7.75
C SER A 97 7.76 -10.35 9.00
N TYR A 98 6.80 -10.82 9.80
CA TYR A 98 7.05 -11.70 10.95
C TYR A 98 7.72 -13.03 10.53
N ILE A 99 7.26 -13.69 9.45
CA ILE A 99 7.89 -14.92 8.96
C ILE A 99 9.36 -14.68 8.60
N LEU A 100 9.68 -13.58 7.91
CA LEU A 100 11.06 -13.22 7.62
C LEU A 100 11.87 -12.99 8.89
N SER A 101 11.28 -12.37 9.90
CA SER A 101 11.92 -12.16 11.20
C SER A 101 12.20 -13.47 11.93
N CYS A 102 11.34 -14.46 11.83
CA CYS A 102 11.58 -15.79 12.39
C CYS A 102 12.76 -16.53 11.74
N ILE A 103 13.04 -16.28 10.44
CA ILE A 103 14.10 -16.95 9.69
C ILE A 103 15.44 -16.21 9.83
N PHE A 104 15.43 -14.87 9.76
CA PHE A 104 16.63 -14.04 9.62
C PHE A 104 16.89 -13.11 10.82
N GLY A 105 16.09 -13.19 11.88
CA GLY A 105 16.08 -12.21 12.98
C GLY A 105 15.23 -11.00 12.65
N TYR A 106 14.76 -10.29 13.71
CA TYR A 106 13.88 -9.14 13.55
C TYR A 106 14.57 -7.96 12.87
N GLN A 107 13.89 -7.38 11.88
CA GLN A 107 14.30 -6.15 11.21
C GLN A 107 13.06 -5.36 10.75
N ASP A 108 13.01 -4.07 11.01
CA ASP A 108 11.88 -3.18 10.70
C ASP A 108 11.62 -3.05 9.19
N TRP A 109 12.66 -3.12 8.38
CA TRP A 109 12.59 -2.92 6.93
C TRP A 109 12.05 -4.11 6.13
N TYR A 110 11.81 -5.27 6.76
CA TYR A 110 11.26 -6.44 6.04
C TYR A 110 9.91 -6.16 5.40
N GLY A 111 9.05 -5.33 6.03
CA GLY A 111 7.81 -4.91 5.41
C GLY A 111 8.03 -4.16 4.09
N ARG A 112 9.05 -3.30 4.01
CA ARG A 112 9.42 -2.60 2.77
C ARG A 112 9.86 -3.58 1.69
N LEU A 113 10.69 -4.56 2.04
CA LEU A 113 11.16 -5.59 1.11
C LEU A 113 10.01 -6.45 0.58
N VAL A 114 9.13 -6.93 1.46
CA VAL A 114 7.93 -7.71 1.09
C VAL A 114 7.06 -6.93 0.11
N ASN A 115 6.78 -5.67 0.42
CA ASN A 115 5.97 -4.83 -0.44
C ASN A 115 6.62 -4.61 -1.81
N LEU A 116 7.91 -4.30 -1.84
CA LEU A 116 8.67 -4.06 -3.08
C LEU A 116 8.69 -5.30 -3.98
N LEU A 117 8.92 -6.49 -3.42
CA LEU A 117 8.93 -7.74 -4.16
C LEU A 117 7.53 -8.04 -4.73
N VAL A 118 6.50 -8.03 -3.90
CA VAL A 118 5.12 -8.35 -4.32
C VAL A 118 4.60 -7.32 -5.32
N SER A 119 4.87 -6.03 -5.11
CA SER A 119 4.45 -4.98 -6.05
C SER A 119 5.16 -5.08 -7.39
N SER A 120 6.45 -5.45 -7.42
CA SER A 120 7.19 -5.66 -8.66
C SER A 120 6.62 -6.84 -9.47
N VAL A 121 6.26 -7.94 -8.79
CA VAL A 121 5.58 -9.08 -9.43
C VAL A 121 4.17 -8.67 -9.90
N GLY A 122 3.44 -7.89 -9.09
CA GLY A 122 2.11 -7.36 -9.43
C GLY A 122 2.10 -6.53 -10.72
N LEU A 123 3.15 -5.73 -10.98
CA LEU A 123 3.31 -4.97 -12.23
C LEU A 123 3.38 -5.89 -13.45
N TYR A 124 4.07 -7.03 -13.34
CA TYR A 124 4.14 -7.99 -14.44
C TYR A 124 2.77 -8.62 -14.72
N PHE A 125 2.02 -8.97 -13.69
CA PHE A 125 0.68 -9.51 -13.86
C PHE A 125 -0.32 -8.47 -14.36
N PHE A 126 -0.17 -7.20 -14.01
CA PHE A 126 -0.91 -6.10 -14.62
C PHE A 126 -0.64 -6.03 -16.12
N TYR A 127 0.63 -6.01 -16.53
CA TYR A 127 0.99 -6.04 -17.95
C TYR A 127 0.33 -7.21 -18.69
N LEU A 128 0.41 -8.43 -18.15
CA LEU A 128 -0.21 -9.61 -18.76
C LEU A 128 -1.74 -9.46 -18.88
N THR A 129 -2.40 -8.86 -17.89
CA THR A 129 -3.84 -8.62 -17.90
C THR A 129 -4.23 -7.59 -18.95
N ILE A 130 -3.51 -6.46 -19.05
CA ILE A 130 -3.77 -5.44 -20.06
C ILE A 130 -3.47 -5.96 -21.47
N LYS A 131 -2.43 -6.78 -21.65
CA LYS A 131 -2.11 -7.42 -22.93
C LYS A 131 -3.24 -8.31 -23.45
N ARG A 132 -4.01 -8.92 -22.55
CA ARG A 132 -5.21 -9.71 -22.92
C ARG A 132 -6.41 -8.83 -23.27
N LEU A 133 -6.54 -7.68 -22.61
CA LEU A 133 -7.64 -6.75 -22.77
C LEU A 133 -7.48 -5.86 -24.01
N ALA A 134 -6.24 -5.50 -24.35
CA ALA A 134 -5.90 -4.57 -25.43
C ALA A 134 -4.73 -5.14 -26.27
N THR A 135 -3.73 -4.34 -26.55
CA THR A 135 -2.53 -4.72 -27.31
C THR A 135 -1.28 -4.72 -26.42
N ASP A 136 -0.23 -5.42 -26.88
CA ASP A 136 1.08 -5.43 -26.21
C ASP A 136 1.63 -4.02 -26.00
N ARG A 137 1.48 -3.14 -26.99
CA ARG A 137 1.91 -1.75 -26.92
C ARG A 137 1.14 -0.96 -25.85
N VAL A 138 -0.18 -1.14 -25.77
CA VAL A 138 -0.99 -0.52 -24.72
C VAL A 138 -0.55 -1.05 -23.35
N ALA A 139 -0.37 -2.37 -23.21
CA ALA A 139 0.07 -2.98 -21.98
C ALA A 139 1.42 -2.45 -21.49
N PHE A 140 2.38 -2.29 -22.40
CA PHE A 140 3.70 -1.73 -22.09
C PHE A 140 3.60 -0.32 -21.49
N TYR A 141 2.96 0.61 -22.19
CA TYR A 141 2.86 1.99 -21.70
C TYR A 141 1.94 2.11 -20.46
N ALA A 142 0.84 1.36 -20.40
CA ALA A 142 -0.02 1.31 -19.23
C ALA A 142 0.75 0.87 -17.98
N THR A 143 1.62 -0.13 -18.13
CA THR A 143 2.44 -0.62 -17.02
C THR A 143 3.47 0.41 -16.59
N LEU A 144 4.08 1.15 -17.50
CA LEU A 144 5.00 2.24 -17.15
C LEU A 144 4.26 3.35 -16.37
N PHE A 145 3.10 3.81 -16.83
CA PHE A 145 2.33 4.83 -16.10
C PHE A 145 1.89 4.36 -14.72
N PHE A 146 1.40 3.13 -14.62
CA PHE A 146 1.07 2.56 -13.31
C PHE A 146 2.29 2.42 -12.41
N ALA A 147 3.42 1.96 -12.94
CA ALA A 147 4.64 1.78 -12.18
C ALA A 147 5.23 3.09 -11.64
N PHE A 148 5.09 4.21 -12.37
CA PHE A 148 5.54 5.54 -11.95
C PHE A 148 4.42 6.39 -11.33
N SER A 149 3.23 5.83 -11.12
CA SER A 149 2.15 6.47 -10.34
C SER A 149 2.55 6.64 -8.87
N VAL A 150 1.64 7.13 -8.05
CA VAL A 150 1.84 7.17 -6.60
C VAL A 150 2.25 5.82 -6.01
N ALA A 151 1.88 4.71 -6.66
CA ALA A 151 2.32 3.38 -6.29
C ALA A 151 3.86 3.21 -6.34
N PHE A 152 4.60 4.07 -7.05
CA PHE A 152 6.07 4.00 -7.10
C PHE A 152 6.69 4.13 -5.71
N ARG A 153 6.34 5.16 -4.95
CA ARG A 153 6.88 5.39 -3.61
C ARG A 153 6.24 4.46 -2.58
N PHE A 154 4.94 4.17 -2.69
CA PHE A 154 4.26 3.31 -1.72
C PHE A 154 4.62 1.83 -1.86
N ALA A 155 5.10 1.37 -3.02
CA ALA A 155 5.59 0.00 -3.22
C ALA A 155 6.82 -0.36 -2.35
N ARG A 156 7.46 0.62 -1.73
CA ARG A 156 8.61 0.44 -0.83
C ARG A 156 8.34 0.89 0.60
N LYS A 157 7.10 1.18 0.97
CA LYS A 157 6.70 1.52 2.34
C LYS A 157 6.15 0.30 3.07
N THR A 158 6.29 0.29 4.39
CA THR A 158 5.68 -0.75 5.24
C THR A 158 4.18 -0.47 5.38
N MET A 159 3.46 -0.61 4.25
CA MET A 159 2.03 -0.35 4.13
C MET A 159 1.39 -1.37 3.18
N PRO A 160 0.16 -1.88 3.46
CA PRO A 160 -0.44 -2.95 2.68
C PRO A 160 -1.09 -2.51 1.35
N ASP A 161 -1.09 -1.21 1.01
CA ASP A 161 -1.89 -0.64 -0.09
C ASP A 161 -1.47 -1.17 -1.47
N THR A 162 -0.20 -1.01 -1.85
CA THR A 162 0.32 -1.56 -3.12
C THR A 162 0.44 -3.08 -3.10
N PHE A 163 0.74 -3.67 -1.94
CA PHE A 163 0.77 -5.10 -1.73
C PHE A 163 -0.59 -5.74 -2.05
N SER A 164 -1.67 -5.20 -1.51
CA SER A 164 -3.02 -5.72 -1.70
C SER A 164 -3.48 -5.63 -3.16
N VAL A 165 -3.30 -4.47 -3.80
CA VAL A 165 -3.60 -4.26 -5.23
C VAL A 165 -2.82 -5.27 -6.09
N SER A 166 -1.53 -5.48 -5.79
CA SER A 166 -0.68 -6.42 -6.52
C SER A 166 -1.12 -7.86 -6.38
N LEU A 167 -1.51 -8.30 -5.19
CA LEU A 167 -2.05 -9.65 -4.98
C LEU A 167 -3.36 -9.86 -5.75
N VAL A 168 -4.28 -8.87 -5.75
CA VAL A 168 -5.52 -8.99 -6.52
C VAL A 168 -5.25 -9.00 -8.02
N LEU A 169 -4.28 -8.21 -8.53
CA LEU A 169 -3.85 -8.26 -9.94
C LEU A 169 -3.34 -9.64 -10.34
N MET A 170 -2.54 -10.28 -9.49
CA MET A 170 -2.11 -11.67 -9.69
C MET A 170 -3.30 -12.63 -9.69
N GLY A 171 -4.22 -12.48 -8.73
CA GLY A 171 -5.44 -13.26 -8.62
C GLY A 171 -6.32 -13.16 -9.88
N VAL A 172 -6.51 -11.94 -10.40
CA VAL A 172 -7.23 -11.66 -11.65
C VAL A 172 -6.58 -12.37 -12.85
N HIS A 173 -5.25 -12.34 -12.95
CA HIS A 173 -4.55 -13.03 -14.02
C HIS A 173 -4.81 -14.56 -13.97
N PHE A 174 -4.67 -15.19 -12.81
CA PHE A 174 -4.93 -16.62 -12.65
C PHE A 174 -6.41 -16.97 -12.83
N ALA A 175 -7.33 -16.08 -12.43
CA ALA A 175 -8.76 -16.23 -12.70
C ALA A 175 -9.05 -16.28 -14.20
N TRP A 176 -8.46 -15.36 -14.95
CA TRP A 176 -8.60 -15.33 -16.40
C TRP A 176 -7.92 -16.55 -17.05
N HIS A 177 -6.74 -16.94 -16.57
CA HIS A 177 -6.04 -18.14 -17.06
C HIS A 177 -6.82 -19.42 -16.79
N TYR A 178 -7.54 -19.52 -15.65
CA TYR A 178 -8.46 -20.62 -15.37
C TYR A 178 -9.57 -20.73 -16.41
N LEU A 179 -10.14 -19.63 -16.87
CA LEU A 179 -11.16 -19.65 -17.91
C LEU A 179 -10.62 -20.19 -19.26
N ASP A 180 -9.31 -19.97 -19.54
CA ASP A 180 -8.68 -20.52 -20.77
C ASP A 180 -8.30 -21.98 -20.64
N THR A 181 -7.84 -22.42 -19.45
CA THR A 181 -7.16 -23.72 -19.28
C THR A 181 -7.94 -24.74 -18.46
N HIS A 182 -8.92 -24.29 -17.67
CA HIS A 182 -9.69 -25.07 -16.69
C HIS A 182 -8.83 -25.77 -15.62
N ARG A 183 -7.56 -25.35 -15.40
CA ARG A 183 -6.66 -25.93 -14.42
C ARG A 183 -7.06 -25.54 -13.00
N LYS A 184 -7.31 -26.53 -12.14
CA LYS A 184 -7.66 -26.32 -10.73
C LYS A 184 -6.62 -25.48 -9.97
N ARG A 185 -5.33 -25.64 -10.30
CA ARG A 185 -4.24 -24.84 -9.72
C ARG A 185 -4.46 -23.34 -9.92
N ASP A 186 -4.87 -22.94 -11.13
CA ASP A 186 -5.07 -21.53 -11.46
C ASP A 186 -6.29 -20.97 -10.70
N LEU A 187 -7.34 -21.78 -10.52
CA LEU A 187 -8.49 -21.41 -9.68
C LEU A 187 -8.11 -21.24 -8.21
N LEU A 188 -7.28 -22.13 -7.66
CA LEU A 188 -6.77 -22.02 -6.29
C LEU A 188 -5.87 -20.79 -6.11
N LEU A 189 -4.96 -20.51 -7.04
CA LEU A 189 -4.13 -19.32 -7.03
C LEU A 189 -4.97 -18.04 -7.13
N ALA A 190 -5.99 -18.03 -8.01
CA ALA A 190 -6.93 -16.93 -8.11
C ALA A 190 -7.63 -16.67 -6.77
N PHE A 191 -8.11 -17.72 -6.10
CA PHE A 191 -8.76 -17.62 -4.80
C PHE A 191 -7.82 -17.06 -3.72
N PHE A 192 -6.67 -17.72 -3.49
CA PHE A 192 -5.77 -17.35 -2.39
C PHE A 192 -5.18 -15.95 -2.56
N LEU A 193 -4.71 -15.60 -3.75
CA LEU A 193 -4.14 -14.29 -4.02
C LEU A 193 -5.19 -13.18 -3.88
N THR A 194 -6.39 -13.41 -4.40
CA THR A 194 -7.50 -12.46 -4.25
C THR A 194 -7.92 -12.32 -2.79
N ALA A 195 -8.11 -13.42 -2.07
CA ALA A 195 -8.51 -13.40 -0.66
C ALA A 195 -7.46 -12.68 0.19
N CYS A 196 -6.18 -13.02 0.04
CA CYS A 196 -5.09 -12.34 0.75
C CYS A 196 -5.03 -10.84 0.44
N GLY A 197 -5.20 -10.45 -0.83
CA GLY A 197 -5.22 -9.05 -1.23
C GLY A 197 -6.40 -8.29 -0.62
N LEU A 198 -7.61 -8.81 -0.72
CA LEU A 198 -8.83 -8.17 -0.20
C LEU A 198 -8.84 -8.06 1.32
N LEU A 199 -8.39 -9.09 2.03
CA LEU A 199 -8.27 -9.11 3.49
C LEU A 199 -7.20 -8.12 3.99
N SER A 200 -6.10 -7.98 3.24
CA SER A 200 -5.05 -7.01 3.57
C SER A 200 -5.50 -5.55 3.40
N LYS A 201 -6.33 -5.26 2.38
CA LYS A 201 -6.86 -3.90 2.16
C LYS A 201 -8.09 -3.95 1.25
N MET A 202 -9.26 -3.69 1.83
CA MET A 202 -10.56 -3.78 1.13
C MET A 202 -10.65 -2.98 -0.18
N PRO A 203 -10.09 -1.75 -0.34
CA PRO A 203 -10.17 -0.99 -1.59
C PRO A 203 -9.56 -1.69 -2.82
N ALA A 204 -8.68 -2.68 -2.64
CA ALA A 204 -8.18 -3.51 -3.73
C ALA A 204 -9.30 -4.28 -4.47
N PHE A 205 -10.51 -4.34 -3.90
CA PHE A 205 -11.70 -4.89 -4.54
C PHE A 205 -11.97 -4.27 -5.92
N CYS A 206 -11.64 -3.00 -6.13
CA CYS A 206 -11.78 -2.33 -7.43
C CYS A 206 -11.10 -3.11 -8.56
N VAL A 207 -9.99 -3.79 -8.29
CA VAL A 207 -9.18 -4.54 -9.28
C VAL A 207 -9.94 -5.72 -9.87
N LEU A 208 -10.91 -6.29 -9.13
CA LEU A 208 -11.76 -7.37 -9.64
C LEU A 208 -12.60 -6.96 -10.84
N SER A 209 -12.79 -5.65 -11.08
CA SER A 209 -13.48 -5.14 -12.28
C SER A 209 -12.85 -5.64 -13.58
N PHE A 210 -11.54 -5.99 -13.61
CA PHE A 210 -10.93 -6.62 -14.79
C PHE A 210 -11.62 -7.91 -15.21
N LEU A 211 -12.29 -8.61 -14.30
CA LEU A 211 -13.00 -9.86 -14.59
C LEU A 211 -14.37 -9.63 -15.28
N VAL A 212 -14.85 -8.40 -15.35
CA VAL A 212 -16.04 -8.06 -16.13
C VAL A 212 -15.85 -8.48 -17.60
N ALA A 213 -14.67 -8.19 -18.18
CA ALA A 213 -14.38 -8.54 -19.56
C ALA A 213 -14.52 -10.04 -19.86
N PRO A 214 -13.82 -10.97 -19.18
CA PRO A 214 -13.93 -12.39 -19.46
C PRO A 214 -15.26 -13.02 -18.99
N VAL A 215 -15.88 -12.50 -17.94
CA VAL A 215 -17.17 -13.03 -17.44
C VAL A 215 -18.28 -12.78 -18.45
N PHE A 216 -18.30 -11.63 -19.12
CA PHE A 216 -19.30 -11.34 -20.17
C PHE A 216 -18.86 -11.77 -21.58
N ASP A 217 -17.67 -12.35 -21.76
CA ASP A 217 -17.22 -12.88 -23.04
C ASP A 217 -17.94 -14.21 -23.36
N GLY A 218 -18.64 -14.27 -24.49
CA GLY A 218 -19.39 -15.45 -24.95
C GLY A 218 -18.53 -16.69 -25.24
N LYS A 219 -17.20 -16.51 -25.40
CA LYS A 219 -16.29 -17.65 -25.69
C LYS A 219 -16.11 -18.63 -24.52
N TYR A 220 -16.38 -18.17 -23.28
CA TYR A 220 -16.18 -19.01 -22.09
C TYR A 220 -17.46 -19.73 -21.68
N ALA A 221 -17.35 -21.01 -21.34
CA ALA A 221 -18.47 -21.83 -20.89
C ALA A 221 -19.10 -21.28 -19.60
N LEU A 222 -20.43 -21.23 -19.53
CA LEU A 222 -21.17 -20.73 -18.37
C LEU A 222 -20.77 -21.46 -17.08
N LYS A 223 -20.57 -22.78 -17.14
CA LYS A 223 -20.12 -23.59 -15.99
C LYS A 223 -18.80 -23.07 -15.42
N SER A 224 -17.83 -22.74 -16.27
CA SER A 224 -16.51 -22.24 -15.81
C SER A 224 -16.63 -20.85 -15.17
N LYS A 225 -17.49 -19.98 -15.74
CA LYS A 225 -17.78 -18.65 -15.17
C LYS A 225 -18.45 -18.77 -13.80
N ILE A 226 -19.45 -19.67 -13.65
CA ILE A 226 -20.12 -19.90 -12.36
C ILE A 226 -19.10 -20.40 -11.32
N ILE A 227 -18.28 -21.41 -11.66
CA ILE A 227 -17.25 -21.92 -10.74
C ILE A 227 -16.30 -20.81 -10.31
N LEU A 228 -15.79 -20.03 -11.26
CA LEU A 228 -14.88 -18.91 -10.96
C LEU A 228 -15.56 -17.87 -10.06
N SER A 229 -16.77 -17.41 -10.45
CA SER A 229 -17.49 -16.38 -9.70
C SER A 229 -17.84 -16.85 -8.28
N SER A 230 -18.25 -18.11 -8.11
CA SER A 230 -18.52 -18.69 -6.80
C SER A 230 -17.24 -18.76 -5.94
N THR A 231 -16.12 -19.20 -6.54
CA THR A 231 -14.83 -19.28 -5.84
C THR A 231 -14.34 -17.91 -5.39
N LEU A 232 -14.38 -16.90 -6.25
CA LEU A 232 -14.01 -15.53 -5.90
C LEU A 232 -15.04 -14.88 -4.98
N GLY A 233 -16.32 -15.26 -5.09
CA GLY A 233 -17.38 -14.88 -4.16
C GLY A 233 -17.05 -15.30 -2.72
N ILE A 234 -16.46 -16.47 -2.52
CA ILE A 234 -15.98 -16.91 -1.19
C ILE A 234 -14.86 -15.99 -0.69
N ALA A 235 -13.92 -15.57 -1.54
CA ALA A 235 -12.88 -14.62 -1.15
C ALA A 235 -13.47 -13.25 -0.73
N VAL A 236 -14.48 -12.78 -1.46
CA VAL A 236 -15.22 -11.55 -1.12
C VAL A 236 -15.99 -11.72 0.19
N LEU A 237 -16.66 -12.85 0.40
CA LEU A 237 -17.36 -13.14 1.65
C LEU A 237 -16.40 -13.20 2.85
N ALA A 238 -15.21 -13.76 2.68
CA ALA A 238 -14.18 -13.75 3.71
C ALA A 238 -13.76 -12.31 4.08
N MET A 239 -13.54 -11.45 3.07
CA MET A 239 -13.28 -10.02 3.28
C MET A 239 -14.43 -9.34 4.02
N LEU A 240 -15.67 -9.53 3.56
CA LEU A 240 -16.85 -8.93 4.20
C LEU A 240 -17.01 -9.42 5.65
N SER A 241 -16.79 -10.72 5.90
CA SER A 241 -16.83 -11.29 7.25
C SER A 241 -15.76 -10.67 8.16
N TRP A 242 -14.56 -10.43 7.65
CA TRP A 242 -13.52 -9.73 8.40
C TRP A 242 -13.96 -8.31 8.78
N TYR A 243 -14.32 -7.48 7.79
CA TYR A 243 -14.58 -6.06 8.01
C TYR A 243 -15.93 -5.78 8.69
N PHE A 244 -16.96 -6.62 8.51
CA PHE A 244 -18.31 -6.37 9.03
C PHE A 244 -18.70 -7.26 10.23
N LEU A 245 -17.94 -8.30 10.53
CA LEU A 245 -18.19 -9.15 11.71
C LEU A 245 -17.00 -9.10 12.68
N TRP A 246 -15.79 -9.41 12.21
CA TRP A 246 -14.62 -9.53 13.08
C TRP A 246 -14.11 -8.18 13.59
N VAL A 247 -13.95 -7.17 12.73
CA VAL A 247 -13.51 -5.82 13.12
C VAL A 247 -14.46 -5.19 14.14
N PRO A 248 -15.80 -5.19 13.98
CA PRO A 248 -16.72 -4.73 15.01
C PRO A 248 -16.62 -5.52 16.32
N HIS A 249 -16.38 -6.84 16.27
CA HIS A 249 -16.13 -7.63 17.48
C HIS A 249 -14.86 -7.17 18.20
N LEU A 250 -13.75 -6.98 17.49
CA LEU A 250 -12.52 -6.47 18.08
C LEU A 250 -12.71 -5.08 18.69
N LEU A 251 -13.40 -4.18 17.97
CA LEU A 251 -13.68 -2.82 18.46
C LEU A 251 -14.51 -2.86 19.75
N LYS A 252 -15.56 -3.66 19.79
CA LYS A 252 -16.42 -3.79 20.97
C LYS A 252 -15.67 -4.36 22.18
N THR A 253 -14.71 -5.27 21.93
CA THR A 253 -14.01 -5.99 23.01
C THR A 253 -12.77 -5.23 23.50
N TYR A 254 -12.03 -4.57 22.60
CA TYR A 254 -10.72 -3.98 22.92
C TYR A 254 -10.69 -2.45 22.79
N HIS A 255 -11.73 -1.82 22.24
CA HIS A 255 -11.94 -0.38 22.15
C HIS A 255 -10.93 0.41 21.29
N TYR A 256 -10.07 -0.26 20.54
CA TYR A 256 -9.10 0.37 19.62
C TYR A 256 -9.45 0.12 18.15
N GLN A 257 -9.51 1.17 17.36
CA GLN A 257 -9.88 1.13 15.95
C GLN A 257 -8.90 1.91 15.08
N LEU A 258 -8.48 1.29 13.96
CA LEU A 258 -7.69 1.91 12.89
C LEU A 258 -8.54 2.41 11.72
N PHE A 259 -9.75 1.95 11.61
CA PHE A 259 -10.59 2.14 10.45
C PHE A 259 -11.87 2.87 10.83
N TRP A 260 -12.06 4.05 10.26
CA TRP A 260 -13.28 4.82 10.39
C TRP A 260 -13.95 4.94 9.03
N SER A 261 -15.09 4.27 8.85
CA SER A 261 -15.94 4.48 7.70
C SER A 261 -17.13 5.34 8.09
N VAL A 262 -17.52 6.23 7.19
CA VAL A 262 -18.70 7.08 7.36
C VAL A 262 -19.92 6.51 6.61
N GLY A 263 -21.12 7.00 6.92
CA GLY A 263 -22.33 6.73 6.14
C GLY A 263 -22.22 7.27 4.72
N ILE A 264 -22.92 6.66 3.73
CA ILE A 264 -22.87 7.14 2.33
C ILE A 264 -23.34 8.59 2.21
N ARG A 265 -24.42 8.97 2.91
CA ARG A 265 -24.95 10.35 2.90
C ARG A 265 -23.94 11.33 3.51
N GLU A 266 -23.40 11.00 4.67
CA GLU A 266 -22.37 11.79 5.33
C GLU A 266 -21.12 11.95 4.45
N GLY A 267 -20.66 10.84 3.83
CA GLY A 267 -19.53 10.87 2.90
C GLY A 267 -19.79 11.71 1.67
N TYR A 268 -21.02 11.75 1.16
CA TYR A 268 -21.40 12.62 0.05
C TYR A 268 -21.35 14.10 0.46
N ASP A 269 -21.84 14.45 1.65
CA ASP A 269 -21.80 15.80 2.18
C ASP A 269 -20.35 16.27 2.41
N ILE A 270 -19.48 15.36 2.89
CA ILE A 270 -18.04 15.62 3.05
C ILE A 270 -17.38 15.80 1.68
N PHE A 271 -17.66 14.92 0.72
CA PHE A 271 -17.12 15.00 -0.64
C PHE A 271 -17.49 16.32 -1.30
N ASN A 272 -18.72 16.77 -1.20
CA ASN A 272 -19.17 18.06 -1.76
C ASN A 272 -18.41 19.26 -1.16
N ARG A 273 -18.03 19.20 0.11
CA ARG A 273 -17.23 20.24 0.76
C ARG A 273 -15.76 20.20 0.38
N LEU A 274 -15.21 19.01 0.13
CA LEU A 274 -13.79 18.78 -0.09
C LEU A 274 -13.49 18.24 -1.51
N TYR A 275 -14.39 18.47 -2.48
CA TYR A 275 -14.25 17.88 -3.82
C TYR A 275 -12.97 18.35 -4.53
N GLN A 276 -12.54 19.60 -4.30
CA GLN A 276 -11.32 20.14 -4.89
C GLN A 276 -10.09 19.40 -4.38
N ASP A 277 -10.01 19.16 -3.06
CA ASP A 277 -8.92 18.41 -2.44
C ASP A 277 -8.93 16.95 -2.89
N ALA A 278 -10.11 16.33 -2.96
CA ALA A 278 -10.26 14.97 -3.47
C ALA A 278 -9.83 14.85 -4.94
N TRP A 279 -10.20 15.84 -5.78
CA TRP A 279 -9.81 15.87 -7.18
C TRP A 279 -8.32 16.10 -7.38
N SER A 280 -7.71 17.01 -6.61
CA SER A 280 -6.27 17.27 -6.66
C SER A 280 -5.44 16.02 -6.38
N LYS A 281 -5.93 15.10 -5.51
CA LYS A 281 -5.26 13.80 -5.28
C LYS A 281 -5.20 12.92 -6.53
N LEU A 282 -6.22 12.95 -7.37
CA LEU A 282 -6.19 12.22 -8.64
C LEU A 282 -5.34 12.94 -9.69
N GLU A 283 -5.46 14.27 -9.80
CA GLU A 283 -4.80 15.09 -10.79
C GLU A 283 -3.27 15.18 -10.55
N GLU A 284 -2.88 15.51 -9.33
CA GLU A 284 -1.47 15.82 -9.02
C GLU A 284 -0.69 14.60 -8.55
N VAL A 285 -1.36 13.68 -7.86
CA VAL A 285 -0.70 12.56 -7.17
C VAL A 285 -0.95 11.23 -7.86
N GLY A 286 -2.17 10.97 -8.32
CA GLY A 286 -2.60 9.66 -8.80
C GLY A 286 -1.60 8.99 -9.75
N LEU A 287 -1.24 9.64 -10.86
CA LEU A 287 -0.19 9.17 -11.78
C LEU A 287 1.20 9.79 -11.54
N GLY A 288 1.43 10.33 -10.34
CA GLY A 288 2.71 10.87 -9.91
C GLY A 288 3.04 12.27 -10.46
N HIS A 289 2.23 12.81 -11.37
CA HIS A 289 2.38 14.17 -11.92
C HIS A 289 1.15 14.57 -12.74
N ARG A 290 0.76 15.87 -12.69
CA ARG A 290 -0.37 16.45 -13.43
C ARG A 290 -0.34 16.17 -14.94
N TYR A 291 0.83 16.22 -15.59
CA TYR A 291 0.93 15.92 -17.03
C TYR A 291 0.56 14.48 -17.36
N ASN A 292 0.85 13.52 -16.50
CA ASN A 292 0.41 12.14 -16.67
C ASN A 292 -1.11 12.01 -16.58
N TYR A 293 -1.74 12.80 -15.71
CA TYR A 293 -3.19 12.88 -15.61
C TYR A 293 -3.81 13.46 -16.89
N ILE A 294 -3.21 14.49 -17.48
CA ILE A 294 -3.66 15.03 -18.80
C ILE A 294 -3.57 13.92 -19.88
N VAL A 295 -2.48 13.15 -19.92
CA VAL A 295 -2.36 12.01 -20.85
C VAL A 295 -3.44 10.96 -20.58
N CYS A 296 -3.80 10.72 -19.33
CA CYS A 296 -4.92 9.83 -18.96
C CYS A 296 -6.26 10.34 -19.52
N LEU A 297 -6.55 11.64 -19.40
CA LEU A 297 -7.78 12.25 -19.95
C LEU A 297 -7.80 12.17 -21.49
N ILE A 298 -6.67 12.43 -22.16
CA ILE A 298 -6.53 12.24 -23.61
C ILE A 298 -6.85 10.77 -23.97
N GLY A 299 -6.30 9.82 -23.22
CA GLY A 299 -6.55 8.41 -23.44
C GLY A 299 -8.03 8.02 -23.27
N LEU A 300 -8.71 8.59 -22.28
CA LEU A 300 -10.14 8.40 -22.09
C LEU A 300 -10.93 8.95 -23.30
N GLY A 301 -10.59 10.15 -23.78
CA GLY A 301 -11.17 10.73 -24.97
C GLY A 301 -10.96 9.86 -26.22
N MET A 302 -9.73 9.32 -26.39
CA MET A 302 -9.43 8.39 -27.51
C MET A 302 -10.17 7.07 -27.39
N LEU A 303 -10.35 6.50 -26.18
CA LEU A 303 -11.16 5.30 -25.97
C LEU A 303 -12.60 5.51 -26.39
N ILE A 304 -13.16 6.70 -26.10
CA ILE A 304 -14.50 7.08 -26.53
C ILE A 304 -14.55 7.22 -28.05
N ALA A 305 -13.64 7.98 -28.65
CA ALA A 305 -13.58 8.20 -30.10
C ALA A 305 -13.40 6.89 -30.89
N HIS A 306 -12.57 5.98 -30.39
CA HIS A 306 -12.34 4.66 -30.98
C HIS A 306 -13.40 3.61 -30.60
N LYS A 307 -14.46 4.00 -29.89
CA LYS A 307 -15.60 3.15 -29.49
C LYS A 307 -15.16 1.86 -28.77
N GLN A 308 -14.18 1.95 -27.87
CA GLN A 308 -13.64 0.81 -27.12
C GLN A 308 -14.58 0.41 -25.95
N GLN A 309 -15.79 -0.06 -26.29
CA GLN A 309 -16.86 -0.30 -25.33
C GLN A 309 -16.47 -1.20 -24.15
N LYS A 310 -15.71 -2.28 -24.39
CA LYS A 310 -15.26 -3.20 -23.33
C LYS A 310 -14.40 -2.49 -22.28
N ILE A 311 -13.46 -1.65 -22.73
CA ILE A 311 -12.57 -0.90 -21.82
C ILE A 311 -13.35 0.22 -21.13
N LEU A 312 -14.25 0.91 -21.84
CA LEU A 312 -15.07 1.97 -21.27
C LEU A 312 -16.03 1.43 -20.19
N THR A 313 -16.67 0.28 -20.43
CA THR A 313 -17.51 -0.39 -19.42
C THR A 313 -16.70 -0.75 -18.18
N LEU A 314 -15.50 -1.28 -18.38
CA LEU A 314 -14.56 -1.60 -17.29
C LEU A 314 -14.21 -0.36 -16.48
N ILE A 315 -13.82 0.74 -17.15
CA ILE A 315 -13.50 2.02 -16.50
C ILE A 315 -14.72 2.54 -15.73
N GLY A 316 -15.90 2.48 -16.30
CA GLY A 316 -17.14 2.93 -15.66
C GLY A 316 -17.45 2.16 -14.37
N ILE A 317 -17.39 0.83 -14.41
CA ILE A 317 -17.61 -0.02 -13.22
C ILE A 317 -16.57 0.24 -12.15
N TRP A 318 -15.30 0.30 -12.53
CA TRP A 318 -14.21 0.59 -11.59
C TRP A 318 -14.38 1.96 -10.94
N SER A 319 -14.68 2.99 -11.74
CA SER A 319 -14.93 4.35 -11.25
C SER A 319 -16.11 4.41 -10.28
N ALA A 320 -17.19 3.68 -10.55
CA ALA A 320 -18.34 3.62 -9.65
C ALA A 320 -17.98 2.97 -8.31
N ILE A 321 -17.25 1.84 -8.32
CA ILE A 321 -16.78 1.16 -7.11
C ILE A 321 -15.82 2.08 -6.34
N PHE A 322 -14.89 2.73 -7.04
CA PHE A 322 -13.92 3.63 -6.42
C PHE A 322 -14.59 4.88 -5.83
N PHE A 323 -15.62 5.41 -6.47
CA PHE A 323 -16.39 6.53 -5.95
C PHE A 323 -17.13 6.15 -4.66
N ILE A 324 -17.75 4.96 -4.59
CA ILE A 324 -18.32 4.45 -3.34
C ILE A 324 -17.26 4.37 -2.24
N PHE A 325 -16.04 3.92 -2.57
CA PHE A 325 -14.92 3.91 -1.63
C PHE A 325 -14.56 5.33 -1.14
N ILE A 326 -14.47 6.33 -2.03
CA ILE A 326 -14.23 7.73 -1.65
C ILE A 326 -15.29 8.20 -0.64
N LEU A 327 -16.58 7.96 -0.92
CA LEU A 327 -17.66 8.34 -0.02
C LEU A 327 -17.53 7.65 1.35
N LYS A 328 -17.16 6.37 1.37
CA LYS A 328 -17.01 5.60 2.63
C LYS A 328 -15.81 6.03 3.47
N THR A 329 -14.79 6.62 2.87
CA THR A 329 -13.60 7.12 3.57
C THR A 329 -13.77 8.54 4.13
N GLY A 330 -14.73 9.33 3.63
CA GLY A 330 -15.02 10.68 4.09
C GLY A 330 -13.78 11.60 4.05
N HIS A 331 -13.44 12.23 5.16
CA HIS A 331 -12.29 13.14 5.29
C HIS A 331 -10.92 12.49 5.01
N VAL A 332 -10.81 11.18 5.10
CA VAL A 332 -9.53 10.48 5.00
C VAL A 332 -8.99 10.48 3.57
N PHE A 333 -9.87 10.36 2.55
CA PHE A 333 -9.44 10.34 1.16
C PHE A 333 -8.68 11.62 0.73
N PRO A 334 -9.19 12.84 0.96
CA PRO A 334 -8.48 14.05 0.56
C PRO A 334 -7.19 14.32 1.36
N THR A 335 -7.02 13.71 2.53
CA THR A 335 -5.83 13.92 3.38
C THR A 335 -4.71 12.90 3.13
N HIS A 336 -5.00 11.75 2.50
CA HIS A 336 -4.05 10.65 2.36
C HIS A 336 -3.83 10.25 0.90
N THR A 337 -2.63 10.46 0.40
CA THR A 337 -2.24 10.22 -1.00
C THR A 337 -2.36 8.77 -1.44
N TYR A 338 -2.11 7.80 -0.55
CA TYR A 338 -2.17 6.37 -0.86
C TYR A 338 -3.57 5.82 -1.15
N TYR A 339 -4.63 6.54 -0.79
CA TYR A 339 -5.99 6.12 -1.12
C TYR A 339 -6.32 6.19 -2.62
N THR A 340 -5.48 6.86 -3.42
CA THR A 340 -5.60 6.85 -4.89
C THR A 340 -5.06 5.56 -5.52
N ILE A 341 -4.22 4.79 -4.83
CA ILE A 341 -3.55 3.58 -5.36
C ILE A 341 -4.52 2.59 -6.00
N PRO A 342 -5.69 2.26 -5.42
CA PRO A 342 -6.63 1.32 -6.05
C PRO A 342 -7.17 1.77 -7.40
N PHE A 343 -7.07 3.07 -7.75
CA PHE A 343 -7.54 3.61 -9.02
C PHE A 343 -6.42 3.76 -10.07
N THR A 344 -5.16 3.79 -9.64
CA THR A 344 -4.01 4.04 -10.54
C THR A 344 -3.82 3.01 -11.66
N PRO A 345 -4.15 1.70 -11.52
CA PRO A 345 -4.08 0.77 -12.64
C PRO A 345 -5.00 1.18 -13.79
N MET A 346 -6.17 1.73 -13.48
CA MET A 346 -7.15 2.18 -14.46
C MET A 346 -6.72 3.48 -15.14
N MET A 347 -6.18 4.43 -14.36
CA MET A 347 -5.58 5.65 -14.90
C MET A 347 -4.38 5.31 -15.82
N GLY A 348 -3.54 4.35 -15.40
CA GLY A 348 -2.42 3.84 -16.20
C GLY A 348 -2.87 3.21 -17.52
N LEU A 349 -3.97 2.45 -17.52
CA LEU A 349 -4.55 1.88 -18.74
C LEU A 349 -4.96 2.99 -19.72
N ALA A 350 -5.70 4.00 -19.26
CA ALA A 350 -6.14 5.10 -20.11
C ALA A 350 -4.94 5.90 -20.67
N ALA A 351 -3.95 6.25 -19.83
CA ALA A 351 -2.74 6.95 -20.26
C ALA A 351 -1.91 6.12 -21.25
N GLY A 352 -1.77 4.81 -21.00
CA GLY A 352 -1.10 3.87 -21.88
C GLY A 352 -1.80 3.73 -23.23
N TYR A 353 -3.13 3.77 -23.24
CA TYR A 353 -3.92 3.76 -24.47
C TYR A 353 -3.64 5.01 -25.34
N ALA A 354 -3.62 6.21 -24.72
CA ALA A 354 -3.26 7.45 -25.43
C ALA A 354 -1.90 7.31 -26.10
N LEU A 355 -0.89 6.94 -25.33
CA LEU A 355 0.50 6.90 -25.82
C LEU A 355 0.71 5.81 -26.88
N ALA A 356 -0.04 4.69 -26.80
CA ALA A 356 0.02 3.63 -27.79
C ALA A 356 -0.57 4.03 -29.15
N HIS A 357 -1.60 4.90 -29.17
CA HIS A 357 -2.34 5.25 -30.38
C HIS A 357 -2.06 6.64 -30.94
N VAL A 358 -1.28 7.47 -30.23
CA VAL A 358 -0.86 8.76 -30.81
C VAL A 358 0.00 8.52 -32.06
N ASN A 359 -0.29 9.25 -33.15
CA ASN A 359 0.40 9.10 -34.42
C ASN A 359 1.70 9.91 -34.45
N ILE A 360 2.74 9.41 -33.76
CA ILE A 360 4.09 9.98 -33.74
C ILE A 360 5.13 8.87 -33.94
N PRO A 361 6.36 9.19 -34.45
CA PRO A 361 7.44 8.23 -34.54
C PRO A 361 7.73 7.52 -33.22
N ASN A 362 8.09 6.24 -33.27
CA ASN A 362 8.34 5.42 -32.06
C ASN A 362 9.38 6.03 -31.13
N ILE A 363 10.43 6.63 -31.68
CA ILE A 363 11.48 7.27 -30.88
C ILE A 363 10.91 8.44 -30.06
N LEU A 364 10.11 9.30 -30.67
CA LEU A 364 9.48 10.42 -29.96
C LEU A 364 8.50 9.94 -28.89
N ARG A 365 7.75 8.86 -29.19
CA ARG A 365 6.82 8.24 -28.21
C ARG A 365 7.56 7.71 -27.00
N ILE A 366 8.66 6.99 -27.18
CA ILE A 366 9.49 6.46 -26.09
C ILE A 366 10.13 7.62 -25.32
N THR A 367 10.70 8.60 -26.00
CA THR A 367 11.31 9.77 -25.35
C THR A 367 10.28 10.52 -24.50
N PHE A 368 9.06 10.70 -25.01
CA PHE A 368 7.97 11.36 -24.28
C PHE A 368 7.54 10.54 -23.06
N ALA A 369 7.38 9.20 -23.20
CA ALA A 369 7.08 8.32 -22.07
C ALA A 369 8.16 8.42 -20.98
N LEU A 370 9.44 8.35 -21.36
CA LEU A 370 10.56 8.45 -20.43
C LEU A 370 10.61 9.83 -19.73
N LYS A 371 10.32 10.91 -20.46
CA LYS A 371 10.21 12.25 -19.89
C LYS A 371 9.13 12.31 -18.80
N LEU A 372 7.93 11.83 -19.08
CA LEU A 372 6.83 11.81 -18.15
C LEU A 372 7.13 10.93 -16.91
N CYS A 373 7.71 9.75 -17.13
CA CYS A 373 8.14 8.85 -16.07
C CYS A 373 9.24 9.47 -15.21
N SER A 374 10.22 10.15 -15.81
CA SER A 374 11.29 10.81 -15.05
C SER A 374 10.76 11.95 -14.17
N MET A 375 9.81 12.74 -14.66
CA MET A 375 9.17 13.78 -13.84
C MET A 375 8.51 13.20 -12.60
N SER A 376 7.73 12.12 -12.75
CA SER A 376 7.12 11.41 -11.60
C SER A 376 8.16 10.81 -10.67
N TYR A 377 9.25 10.26 -11.22
CA TYR A 377 10.36 9.71 -10.44
C TYR A 377 10.99 10.78 -9.53
N PHE A 378 11.42 11.89 -10.09
CA PHE A 378 12.09 12.94 -9.31
C PHE A 378 11.21 13.55 -8.22
N LEU A 379 9.90 13.74 -8.47
CA LEU A 379 8.99 14.20 -7.44
C LEU A 379 8.82 13.21 -6.28
N GLN A 380 8.91 11.91 -6.55
CA GLN A 380 8.67 10.88 -5.55
C GLN A 380 9.95 10.43 -4.82
N CYS A 381 11.14 10.66 -5.38
CA CYS A 381 12.41 10.25 -4.78
C CYS A 381 12.78 11.03 -3.51
N GLU A 382 12.29 12.26 -3.38
CA GLU A 382 12.51 13.04 -2.15
C GLU A 382 11.95 12.34 -0.91
N ASP A 383 10.89 11.55 -1.09
CA ASP A 383 10.32 10.71 -0.04
C ASP A 383 11.19 9.48 0.35
N PHE A 384 12.38 9.31 -0.26
CA PHE A 384 13.33 8.24 0.09
C PHE A 384 14.41 8.67 1.08
N LYS A 385 14.30 9.88 1.59
CA LYS A 385 15.22 10.48 2.56
C LYS A 385 14.50 10.80 3.85
N TYR A 386 15.25 10.98 4.90
CA TYR A 386 14.71 11.54 6.13
C TYR A 386 14.37 13.02 5.94
N PRO A 387 13.17 13.47 6.28
CA PRO A 387 12.91 14.89 6.49
C PRO A 387 13.79 15.41 7.63
N ASP A 388 14.50 16.53 7.43
CA ASP A 388 15.43 17.06 8.43
C ASP A 388 14.74 17.39 9.74
N ASN A 389 13.52 17.89 9.67
CA ASN A 389 12.68 18.23 10.83
C ASN A 389 12.16 17.02 11.63
N SER A 390 12.43 15.79 11.20
CA SER A 390 11.98 14.57 11.90
C SER A 390 13.12 13.72 12.43
N LYS A 391 14.37 14.04 12.09
CA LYS A 391 15.56 13.27 12.48
C LYS A 391 15.77 13.20 14.00
N TYR A 392 15.29 14.19 14.74
CA TYR A 392 15.40 14.24 16.19
C TYR A 392 14.75 13.00 16.87
N MET A 393 13.74 12.41 16.24
CA MET A 393 13.08 11.21 16.78
C MET A 393 14.00 9.99 16.85
N LEU A 394 15.04 9.89 15.99
CA LEU A 394 15.97 8.77 15.93
C LEU A 394 16.76 8.57 17.22
N ARG A 395 16.92 9.62 18.04
CA ARG A 395 17.66 9.57 19.32
C ARG A 395 16.78 9.18 20.51
N LEU A 396 15.46 9.04 20.30
CA LEU A 396 14.50 8.90 21.38
C LEU A 396 14.69 7.61 22.18
N GLU A 397 14.98 6.49 21.52
CA GLU A 397 15.29 5.23 22.20
C GLU A 397 16.50 5.39 23.13
N THR A 398 17.59 5.99 22.64
CA THR A 398 18.80 6.23 23.43
C THR A 398 18.54 7.12 24.64
N ILE A 399 17.65 8.11 24.52
CA ILE A 399 17.24 8.94 25.65
C ILE A 399 16.45 8.11 26.66
N MET A 400 15.44 7.39 26.20
CA MET A 400 14.57 6.60 27.07
C MET A 400 15.34 5.49 27.80
N ASP A 401 16.31 4.84 27.18
CA ASP A 401 17.10 3.75 27.77
C ASP A 401 17.98 4.20 28.94
N LYS A 402 18.25 5.51 29.08
CA LYS A 402 18.97 6.07 30.25
C LYS A 402 18.13 6.12 31.51
N PHE A 403 16.79 6.18 31.38
CA PHE A 403 15.87 6.44 32.48
C PHE A 403 14.87 5.32 32.74
N SER A 404 14.58 4.50 31.73
CA SER A 404 13.47 3.52 31.76
C SER A 404 13.86 2.18 31.15
N SER A 405 13.27 1.10 31.64
CA SER A 405 13.35 -0.22 31.02
C SER A 405 12.40 -0.33 29.82
N LYS A 406 12.63 -1.30 28.91
CA LYS A 406 11.76 -1.56 27.75
C LYS A 406 10.33 -1.94 28.14
N ASN A 407 10.14 -2.43 29.36
CA ASN A 407 8.81 -2.85 29.90
C ASN A 407 8.09 -1.71 30.62
N ASP A 408 8.73 -0.58 30.88
CA ASP A 408 8.09 0.56 31.52
C ASP A 408 7.08 1.21 30.58
N LYS A 409 5.87 1.41 31.07
CA LYS A 409 4.84 2.11 30.32
C LYS A 409 5.04 3.61 30.38
N ILE A 410 4.89 4.26 29.23
CA ILE A 410 5.04 5.69 29.12
C ILE A 410 3.78 6.36 28.55
N MET A 411 3.63 7.63 28.82
CA MET A 411 2.61 8.49 28.21
C MET A 411 3.31 9.53 27.33
N ILE A 412 2.82 9.74 26.11
CA ILE A 412 3.40 10.67 25.14
C ILE A 412 2.32 11.65 24.67
N ASN A 413 2.71 12.91 24.44
CA ASN A 413 1.82 13.97 23.94
C ASN A 413 1.59 13.97 22.42
N SER A 414 1.65 12.78 21.78
CA SER A 414 1.51 12.67 20.33
C SER A 414 0.05 12.73 19.81
N GLY A 415 -0.90 12.97 20.70
CA GLY A 415 -2.32 13.01 20.36
C GLY A 415 -2.91 11.63 20.08
N ASN A 416 -4.21 11.60 19.84
CA ASN A 416 -4.93 10.36 19.67
C ASN A 416 -4.38 9.55 18.48
N PHE A 417 -3.99 8.29 18.74
CA PHE A 417 -3.63 7.27 17.75
C PHE A 417 -2.36 7.51 16.91
N ASN A 418 -1.51 8.49 17.22
CA ASN A 418 -0.21 8.59 16.55
C ASN A 418 0.83 7.71 17.27
N PRO A 419 1.25 6.56 16.68
CA PRO A 419 2.17 5.63 17.32
C PRO A 419 3.64 5.98 17.10
N GLN A 420 3.98 7.01 16.32
CA GLN A 420 5.33 7.22 15.82
C GLN A 420 6.35 7.42 16.94
N LEU A 421 6.07 8.32 17.88
CA LEU A 421 6.98 8.52 19.02
C LEU A 421 7.07 7.29 19.95
N MET A 422 5.95 6.55 20.11
CA MET A 422 5.95 5.29 20.87
C MET A 422 6.84 4.23 20.22
N TYR A 423 6.80 4.17 18.89
CA TYR A 423 7.67 3.31 18.08
C TYR A 423 9.15 3.69 18.30
N PHE A 424 9.51 4.98 18.11
CA PHE A 424 10.90 5.43 18.30
C PHE A 424 11.39 5.36 19.74
N ALA A 425 10.50 5.40 20.72
CA ALA A 425 10.84 5.17 22.12
C ALA A 425 11.05 3.69 22.46
N HIS A 426 10.65 2.76 21.60
CA HIS A 426 10.58 1.32 21.86
C HIS A 426 9.93 0.99 23.21
N ARG A 427 8.79 1.64 23.48
CA ARG A 427 8.00 1.49 24.71
C ARG A 427 6.53 1.24 24.38
N LYS A 428 5.76 0.90 25.41
CA LYS A 428 4.28 0.76 25.36
C LYS A 428 3.63 1.76 26.28
N GLY A 429 2.40 2.14 25.99
CA GLY A 429 1.67 3.04 26.87
C GLY A 429 0.58 3.84 26.19
N TRP A 430 0.46 5.10 26.54
CA TRP A 430 -0.64 5.97 26.16
C TRP A 430 -0.14 7.09 25.23
N SER A 431 -0.92 7.37 24.19
CA SER A 431 -0.77 8.56 23.35
C SER A 431 -1.90 9.52 23.70
N GLU A 432 -1.56 10.65 24.31
CA GLU A 432 -2.54 11.61 24.85
C GLU A 432 -2.34 12.99 24.29
N ILE A 433 -3.37 13.84 24.36
CA ILE A 433 -3.25 15.27 24.09
C ILE A 433 -2.73 16.00 25.32
N MET A 434 -2.14 17.17 25.12
CA MET A 434 -1.49 17.95 26.19
C MET A 434 -2.46 18.33 27.31
N GLU A 435 -3.73 18.61 26.95
CA GLU A 435 -4.81 18.94 27.91
C GLU A 435 -5.07 17.80 28.90
N ASN A 436 -5.04 16.54 28.45
CA ASN A 436 -5.21 15.36 29.32
C ASN A 436 -3.99 15.16 30.22
N ILE A 437 -2.78 15.37 29.69
CA ILE A 437 -1.54 15.23 30.45
C ILE A 437 -1.46 16.21 31.61
N LYS A 438 -1.97 17.44 31.45
CA LYS A 438 -2.04 18.44 32.53
C LYS A 438 -3.02 18.10 33.63
N GLN A 439 -4.07 17.31 33.33
CA GLN A 439 -5.11 16.97 34.28
C GLN A 439 -4.59 15.98 35.32
N THR A 440 -4.22 16.47 36.50
CA THR A 440 -3.74 15.62 37.60
C THR A 440 -4.79 14.65 38.16
N THR A 441 -6.05 14.91 37.94
CA THR A 441 -7.18 14.09 38.44
C THR A 441 -7.14 12.65 37.92
N TRP A 442 -6.72 12.43 36.67
CA TRP A 442 -6.64 11.09 36.06
C TRP A 442 -5.30 10.38 36.31
N MET A 443 -4.29 11.10 36.78
CA MET A 443 -2.93 10.59 36.95
C MET A 443 -2.82 9.40 37.92
N PRO A 444 -3.57 9.36 39.06
CA PRO A 444 -3.56 8.19 39.94
C PRO A 444 -3.98 6.89 39.24
N ASP A 445 -4.98 6.97 38.33
CA ASP A 445 -5.46 5.80 37.60
C ASP A 445 -4.42 5.31 36.58
N TYR A 446 -3.79 6.22 35.84
CA TYR A 446 -2.67 5.88 34.96
C TYR A 446 -1.48 5.26 35.70
N LYS A 447 -1.13 5.79 36.89
CA LYS A 447 -0.07 5.20 37.75
C LYS A 447 -0.43 3.79 38.20
N LYS A 448 -1.68 3.58 38.63
CA LYS A 448 -2.21 2.26 39.00
C LYS A 448 -2.20 1.29 37.80
N ALA A 449 -2.44 1.78 36.59
CA ALA A 449 -2.37 1.03 35.35
C ALA A 449 -0.92 0.78 34.88
N GLY A 450 0.08 1.31 35.59
CA GLY A 450 1.51 1.05 35.39
C GLY A 450 2.28 2.16 34.67
N LEU A 451 1.73 3.35 34.54
CA LEU A 451 2.45 4.51 34.01
C LEU A 451 3.69 4.84 34.88
N ARG A 452 4.85 4.95 34.26
CA ARG A 452 6.12 5.25 34.92
C ARG A 452 6.73 6.59 34.53
N TYR A 453 6.55 7.00 33.26
CA TYR A 453 7.14 8.23 32.72
C TYR A 453 6.18 8.93 31.77
N ILE A 454 6.32 10.26 31.69
CA ILE A 454 5.63 11.10 30.71
C ILE A 454 6.70 11.72 29.82
N LEU A 455 6.61 11.48 28.54
CA LEU A 455 7.47 12.05 27.51
C LEU A 455 6.71 13.16 26.78
N ILE A 456 7.29 14.35 26.75
CA ILE A 456 6.76 15.49 26.00
C ILE A 456 7.68 15.75 24.81
N ASP A 457 7.12 15.71 23.61
CA ASP A 457 7.74 16.21 22.39
C ASP A 457 7.39 17.70 22.24
N LYS A 458 8.41 18.58 22.28
CA LYS A 458 8.26 20.03 22.23
C LYS A 458 7.82 20.51 20.84
N HIS A 459 8.00 19.71 19.78
CA HIS A 459 7.57 20.04 18.41
C HIS A 459 6.07 19.84 18.20
N ILE A 460 5.42 19.03 19.03
CA ILE A 460 3.97 18.81 18.95
C ILE A 460 3.24 19.83 19.78
N ALA A 461 3.51 19.88 21.07
CA ALA A 461 2.97 20.85 22.01
C ALA A 461 3.83 20.89 23.25
N TYR A 462 4.15 22.09 23.73
CA TYR A 462 4.89 22.27 24.96
C TYR A 462 4.12 23.19 25.91
N GLU A 463 3.81 22.63 27.07
CA GLU A 463 3.30 23.37 28.21
C GLU A 463 3.86 22.79 29.49
N GLN A 464 4.03 23.64 30.51
CA GLN A 464 4.53 23.19 31.80
C GLN A 464 3.52 22.27 32.48
N VAL A 465 4.01 21.14 33.02
CA VAL A 465 3.20 20.16 33.76
C VAL A 465 3.70 20.03 35.19
N PRO A 466 2.83 19.70 36.17
CA PRO A 466 3.16 19.69 37.59
C PRO A 466 3.85 18.36 38.03
N TYR A 467 4.81 17.86 37.25
CA TYR A 467 5.50 16.60 37.55
C TYR A 467 7.00 16.81 37.69
N GLN A 468 7.68 15.86 38.34
CA GLN A 468 9.13 15.93 38.54
C GLN A 468 9.86 15.78 37.20
N LYS A 469 10.56 16.82 36.75
CA LYS A 469 11.41 16.75 35.56
C LYS A 469 12.64 15.88 35.81
N LEU A 470 12.87 14.89 34.94
CA LEU A 470 14.06 14.03 34.97
C LEU A 470 15.09 14.39 33.91
N TYR A 471 14.62 14.85 32.75
CA TYR A 471 15.46 15.19 31.61
C TYR A 471 14.79 16.28 30.77
N GLU A 472 15.61 17.10 30.15
CA GLU A 472 15.17 18.09 29.15
C GLU A 472 16.32 18.38 28.20
N ASP A 473 15.98 18.44 26.91
CA ASP A 473 16.85 18.96 25.86
C ASP A 473 16.05 19.88 24.89
N GLU A 474 16.60 20.13 23.72
CA GLU A 474 15.95 21.00 22.71
C GLU A 474 14.61 20.43 22.19
N ASP A 475 14.46 19.09 22.14
CA ASP A 475 13.32 18.41 21.53
C ASP A 475 12.38 17.77 22.55
N PHE A 476 12.90 17.20 23.63
CA PHE A 476 12.15 16.37 24.55
C PHE A 476 12.24 16.79 26.00
N ILE A 477 11.17 16.51 26.74
CA ILE A 477 11.17 16.57 28.20
C ILE A 477 10.65 15.24 28.73
N LEU A 478 11.35 14.67 29.71
CA LEU A 478 10.91 13.49 30.43
C LEU A 478 10.55 13.84 31.88
N TYR A 479 9.35 13.42 32.26
CA TYR A 479 8.85 13.60 33.63
C TYR A 479 8.60 12.27 34.31
N LYS A 480 8.70 12.31 35.66
CA LYS A 480 8.16 11.28 36.54
C LYS A 480 6.84 11.77 37.09
N PRO A 481 5.70 11.09 36.76
CA PRO A 481 4.39 11.54 37.18
C PRO A 481 4.15 11.37 38.70
#